data_fb079881a1ec6c0d675adea2c422cabe
#
_entry.id   fb079881a1ec6c0d675adea2c422cabe
#
_cell.length_a   1.000
_cell.length_b   1.000
_cell.length_c   1.000
_cell.angle_alpha   90.00
_cell.angle_beta   90.00
_cell.angle_gamma   90.00
#
_symmetry.space_group_name_H-M   'P 1'
#
loop_
_entity.id
_entity.type
_entity.pdbx_description
1 polymer ?
#
loop_
_entity_poly.entity_id
_entity_poly.type
_entity_poly.pdbx_seq_one_letter_code
_entity_poly.pdbx_strand_id
1 'polypeptide(L)'
;MMKKITSLIIVLAMLVTTLFCFNVTSAFAAKPTSGTCGNNVKWNLNTTTGVLTLTGKGATKDYGETALKGIAPWNESRELIKSIVVGEGITSLGQLLFNKCTVAESVSLPSTLTKMSDTKVIKYGTFRECTSLKSVTMPANLEMIGSYCFLDCTALTTVILNDKLTSIGDYAFNGCTALKSIKFPDSLTSIGLSSFEGCTDLTTVTYGMGMTETGNLAFRNASVSKINFSSTITEISPWSFYGCNFVKLEIPETVTKINIRGFANCTALQEVTVHNPNCVFDGIGQADASGGKDPFNGSQQSLVVKGHSNSTAQAYAKAKGYKFVSIDACDHASTHEVITLEPTCTQKGTTTQVCDNCGFVVSKAELPAKGHTYETVETEDNTAVDGHKYEYQKCSVCNNENTVITHVAFVDGYYDYECTATCTMPGIETKTCKVNGCGKVERKAVVK
;
A
#
# COMPACT_ATOMS: atom_id res chain seq x y z
N MET A 1 -52.70 -66.39 17.57
CA MET A 1 -51.75 -65.80 16.58
C MET A 1 -52.23 -64.45 16.05
N MET A 2 -53.49 -64.22 15.83
CA MET A 2 -54.09 -62.96 15.30
C MET A 2 -53.93 -61.75 16.22
N LYS A 3 -53.93 -61.86 17.55
CA LYS A 3 -53.75 -60.71 18.48
C LYS A 3 -52.31 -60.13 18.52
N LYS A 4 -51.31 -60.88 18.14
CA LYS A 4 -49.91 -60.37 18.04
C LYS A 4 -49.66 -59.66 16.74
N ILE A 5 -50.35 -59.93 15.64
CA ILE A 5 -50.21 -59.31 14.35
C ILE A 5 -50.88 -57.95 14.34
N THR A 6 -52.06 -57.76 14.99
CA THR A 6 -52.71 -56.45 15.11
C THR A 6 -51.91 -55.47 15.98
N SER A 7 -51.24 -55.95 17.04
CA SER A 7 -50.39 -55.08 17.86
C SER A 7 -49.09 -54.60 17.10
N LEU A 8 -48.54 -55.46 16.24
CA LEU A 8 -47.35 -55.11 15.43
C LEU A 8 -47.70 -54.12 14.33
N ILE A 9 -48.91 -54.23 13.74
CA ILE A 9 -49.36 -53.30 12.69
C ILE A 9 -49.65 -51.89 13.29
N ILE A 10 -50.21 -51.84 14.51
CA ILE A 10 -50.45 -50.56 15.19
C ILE A 10 -49.17 -49.89 15.63
N VAL A 11 -48.18 -50.65 16.10
CA VAL A 11 -46.83 -50.10 16.44
C VAL A 11 -46.08 -49.63 15.17
N LEU A 12 -46.20 -50.38 14.05
CA LEU A 12 -45.58 -49.96 12.78
C LEU A 12 -46.30 -48.74 12.18
N ALA A 13 -47.63 -48.62 12.31
CA ALA A 13 -48.37 -47.44 11.88
C ALA A 13 -48.05 -46.20 12.76
N MET A 14 -47.85 -46.36 14.06
CA MET A 14 -47.37 -45.24 14.92
C MET A 14 -45.90 -44.86 14.66
N LEU A 15 -45.05 -45.82 14.32
CA LEU A 15 -43.67 -45.50 13.91
C LEU A 15 -43.62 -44.78 12.54
N VAL A 16 -44.49 -45.12 11.61
CA VAL A 16 -44.56 -44.43 10.30
C VAL A 16 -45.16 -43.03 10.45
N THR A 17 -46.15 -42.83 11.31
CA THR A 17 -46.73 -41.51 11.59
C THR A 17 -45.77 -40.61 12.39
N THR A 18 -44.93 -41.16 13.28
CA THR A 18 -43.88 -40.39 13.96
C THR A 18 -42.70 -40.06 13.06
N LEU A 19 -42.40 -40.91 12.03
CA LEU A 19 -41.39 -40.57 11.02
C LEU A 19 -41.85 -39.49 10.03
N PHE A 20 -43.17 -39.32 9.83
CA PHE A 20 -43.73 -38.28 8.96
C PHE A 20 -43.92 -36.91 9.63
N CYS A 21 -43.85 -36.85 10.97
CA CYS A 21 -43.99 -35.60 11.71
C CYS A 21 -42.63 -34.90 12.01
N PHE A 22 -41.50 -35.49 11.61
CA PHE A 22 -40.19 -34.88 11.74
C PHE A 22 -39.62 -34.34 10.42
N ASN A 23 -40.44 -34.14 9.39
CA ASN A 23 -40.12 -33.13 8.39
C ASN A 23 -40.54 -31.76 8.93
N VAL A 24 -39.97 -31.38 10.07
CA VAL A 24 -39.73 -29.97 10.34
C VAL A 24 -38.68 -29.57 9.34
N THR A 25 -39.11 -29.15 8.17
CA THR A 25 -38.32 -28.19 7.41
C THR A 25 -38.13 -27.01 8.37
N SER A 26 -37.03 -27.04 9.13
CA SER A 26 -36.50 -25.82 9.67
C SER A 26 -36.36 -24.93 8.43
N ALA A 27 -37.32 -24.02 8.24
CA ALA A 27 -37.18 -22.95 7.32
C ALA A 27 -35.93 -22.21 7.82
N PHE A 28 -34.77 -22.54 7.23
CA PHE A 28 -33.58 -21.77 7.45
C PHE A 28 -33.97 -20.35 7.06
N ALA A 29 -34.07 -19.47 8.05
CA ALA A 29 -34.36 -18.07 7.79
C ALA A 29 -33.36 -17.64 6.71
N ALA A 30 -33.87 -17.09 5.60
CA ALA A 30 -33.01 -16.66 4.49
C ALA A 30 -31.94 -15.74 5.07
N LYS A 31 -30.67 -16.03 4.78
CA LYS A 31 -29.57 -15.21 5.25
C LYS A 31 -29.81 -13.76 4.81
N PRO A 32 -29.64 -12.76 5.69
CA PRO A 32 -29.87 -11.38 5.31
C PRO A 32 -28.90 -10.97 4.20
N THR A 33 -29.41 -10.26 3.21
CA THR A 33 -28.62 -9.73 2.07
C THR A 33 -28.42 -8.22 2.16
N SER A 34 -28.99 -7.56 3.16
CA SER A 34 -28.82 -6.13 3.38
C SER A 34 -29.07 -5.77 4.86
N GLY A 35 -28.62 -4.57 5.26
CA GLY A 35 -28.79 -4.07 6.62
C GLY A 35 -27.88 -2.89 6.91
N THR A 36 -27.55 -2.70 8.20
CA THR A 36 -26.65 -1.64 8.66
C THR A 36 -25.37 -2.21 9.24
N CYS A 37 -24.24 -1.53 9.01
CA CYS A 37 -22.92 -1.88 9.55
C CYS A 37 -22.17 -0.66 10.16
N GLY A 38 -22.92 0.39 10.44
CA GLY A 38 -22.50 1.63 11.08
C GLY A 38 -23.73 2.49 11.39
N ASN A 39 -23.58 3.62 12.08
CA ASN A 39 -24.72 4.49 12.42
C ASN A 39 -25.44 4.98 11.16
N ASN A 40 -24.68 5.42 10.14
CA ASN A 40 -25.18 5.89 8.86
C ASN A 40 -24.60 5.09 7.69
N VAL A 41 -24.16 3.85 7.94
CA VAL A 41 -23.59 2.96 6.93
C VAL A 41 -24.47 1.75 6.75
N LYS A 42 -24.89 1.54 5.51
CA LYS A 42 -25.70 0.38 5.09
C LYS A 42 -24.86 -0.55 4.23
N TRP A 43 -25.25 -1.81 4.18
CA TRP A 43 -24.65 -2.80 3.30
C TRP A 43 -25.71 -3.54 2.49
N ASN A 44 -25.30 -4.01 1.33
CA ASN A 44 -26.09 -4.87 0.45
C ASN A 44 -25.17 -5.92 -0.18
N LEU A 45 -25.56 -7.17 -0.14
CA LEU A 45 -24.90 -8.29 -0.82
C LEU A 45 -25.77 -8.77 -1.98
N ASN A 46 -25.33 -8.59 -3.18
CA ASN A 46 -25.91 -9.21 -4.36
C ASN A 46 -25.41 -10.68 -4.43
N THR A 47 -26.23 -11.63 -4.03
CA THR A 47 -25.85 -13.05 -3.94
C THR A 47 -25.64 -13.71 -5.31
N THR A 48 -26.17 -13.12 -6.39
CA THR A 48 -25.99 -13.62 -7.76
C THR A 48 -24.60 -13.26 -8.29
N THR A 49 -24.17 -12.02 -8.08
CA THR A 49 -22.88 -11.53 -8.56
C THR A 49 -21.75 -11.68 -7.52
N GLY A 50 -22.11 -11.83 -6.25
CA GLY A 50 -21.15 -11.86 -5.13
C GLY A 50 -20.60 -10.48 -4.77
N VAL A 51 -21.25 -9.37 -5.16
CA VAL A 51 -20.81 -8.03 -4.84
C VAL A 51 -21.39 -7.59 -3.50
N LEU A 52 -20.51 -7.33 -2.52
CA LEU A 52 -20.86 -6.67 -1.26
C LEU A 52 -20.61 -5.17 -1.41
N THR A 53 -21.67 -4.37 -1.29
CA THR A 53 -21.60 -2.91 -1.38
C THR A 53 -21.92 -2.27 -0.04
N LEU A 54 -21.07 -1.35 0.41
CA LEU A 54 -21.32 -0.48 1.56
C LEU A 54 -21.62 0.94 1.05
N THR A 55 -22.68 1.56 1.61
CA THR A 55 -23.11 2.93 1.25
C THR A 55 -23.42 3.74 2.50
N GLY A 56 -23.33 5.07 2.40
CA GLY A 56 -23.62 5.97 3.51
C GLY A 56 -22.46 6.87 3.86
N LYS A 57 -22.40 7.33 5.12
CA LYS A 57 -21.40 8.31 5.57
C LYS A 57 -20.85 7.95 6.96
N GLY A 58 -19.54 8.25 7.17
CA GLY A 58 -18.88 8.08 8.46
C GLY A 58 -18.22 6.72 8.64
N ALA A 59 -18.12 6.25 9.88
CA ALA A 59 -17.42 5.03 10.23
C ALA A 59 -18.33 3.80 10.20
N THR A 60 -17.77 2.66 9.81
CA THR A 60 -18.39 1.36 10.07
C THR A 60 -18.19 0.97 11.54
N LYS A 61 -18.94 -0.04 12.00
CA LYS A 61 -18.75 -0.63 13.33
C LYS A 61 -17.48 -1.47 13.37
N ASP A 62 -16.92 -1.57 14.58
CA ASP A 62 -15.95 -2.60 14.92
C ASP A 62 -16.67 -3.90 15.26
N TYR A 63 -16.15 -5.00 14.74
CA TYR A 63 -16.65 -6.35 15.03
C TYR A 63 -15.60 -7.14 15.84
N GLY A 64 -16.01 -8.26 16.42
CA GLY A 64 -15.15 -9.13 17.22
C GLY A 64 -15.45 -10.61 16.92
N GLU A 65 -14.66 -11.50 17.52
CA GLU A 65 -14.89 -12.95 17.45
C GLU A 65 -15.79 -13.43 18.61
N THR A 66 -16.18 -12.53 19.50
CA THR A 66 -17.01 -12.83 20.67
C THR A 66 -18.41 -12.19 20.54
N ALA A 67 -19.39 -12.78 21.19
CA ALA A 67 -20.76 -12.27 21.22
C ALA A 67 -20.90 -10.82 21.74
N LEU A 68 -19.92 -10.34 22.54
CA LEU A 68 -19.93 -8.99 23.12
C LEU A 68 -19.73 -7.88 22.09
N LYS A 69 -18.91 -8.12 21.03
CA LYS A 69 -18.67 -7.14 19.96
C LYS A 69 -19.50 -7.42 18.70
N GLY A 70 -20.18 -8.58 18.64
CA GLY A 70 -20.89 -9.04 17.45
C GLY A 70 -19.93 -9.44 16.30
N ILE A 71 -20.50 -10.05 15.29
CA ILE A 71 -19.81 -10.44 14.05
C ILE A 71 -20.36 -9.61 12.90
N ALA A 72 -19.59 -9.45 11.82
CA ALA A 72 -20.06 -8.73 10.64
C ALA A 72 -21.37 -9.34 10.10
N PRO A 73 -22.38 -8.54 9.73
CA PRO A 73 -23.72 -9.02 9.43
C PRO A 73 -23.79 -9.97 8.22
N TRP A 74 -22.77 -10.00 7.36
CA TRP A 74 -22.63 -10.92 6.23
C TRP A 74 -21.75 -12.14 6.53
N ASN A 75 -21.35 -12.34 7.79
CA ASN A 75 -20.39 -13.40 8.16
C ASN A 75 -20.81 -14.81 7.71
N GLU A 76 -22.12 -15.12 7.77
CA GLU A 76 -22.66 -16.41 7.31
C GLU A 76 -22.70 -16.56 5.77
N SER A 77 -22.52 -15.46 5.04
CA SER A 77 -22.52 -15.41 3.57
C SER A 77 -21.19 -14.97 2.98
N ARG A 78 -20.14 -14.90 3.80
CA ARG A 78 -18.83 -14.39 3.36
C ARG A 78 -18.20 -15.21 2.22
N GLU A 79 -18.50 -16.50 2.14
CA GLU A 79 -18.09 -17.37 1.03
C GLU A 79 -18.75 -17.03 -0.32
N LEU A 80 -19.76 -16.16 -0.33
CA LEU A 80 -20.39 -15.65 -1.55
C LEU A 80 -19.78 -14.32 -2.01
N ILE A 81 -19.00 -13.63 -1.15
CA ILE A 81 -18.48 -12.30 -1.42
C ILE A 81 -17.25 -12.39 -2.33
N LYS A 82 -17.45 -12.15 -3.63
CA LYS A 82 -16.40 -12.17 -4.67
C LYS A 82 -15.71 -10.83 -4.85
N SER A 83 -16.42 -9.73 -4.56
CA SER A 83 -15.87 -8.38 -4.59
C SER A 83 -16.52 -7.49 -3.54
N ILE A 84 -15.75 -6.48 -3.08
CA ILE A 84 -16.17 -5.54 -2.05
C ILE A 84 -16.11 -4.14 -2.64
N VAL A 85 -17.20 -3.38 -2.51
CA VAL A 85 -17.29 -1.98 -2.94
C VAL A 85 -17.65 -1.13 -1.74
N VAL A 86 -16.74 -0.28 -1.31
CA VAL A 86 -16.96 0.71 -0.26
C VAL A 86 -17.25 2.04 -0.92
N GLY A 87 -18.45 2.58 -0.70
CA GLY A 87 -18.92 3.81 -1.34
C GLY A 87 -18.36 5.09 -0.72
N GLU A 88 -18.41 6.16 -1.49
CA GLU A 88 -18.01 7.50 -1.05
C GLU A 88 -18.81 7.98 0.17
N GLY A 89 -18.15 8.76 1.03
CA GLY A 89 -18.68 9.23 2.30
C GLY A 89 -18.31 8.35 3.49
N ILE A 90 -17.84 7.12 3.28
CA ILE A 90 -17.31 6.26 4.33
C ILE A 90 -15.89 6.71 4.64
N THR A 91 -15.62 7.03 5.92
CA THR A 91 -14.36 7.64 6.35
C THR A 91 -13.46 6.69 7.16
N SER A 92 -14.03 5.62 7.73
CA SER A 92 -13.27 4.64 8.51
C SER A 92 -13.87 3.25 8.38
N LEU A 93 -13.01 2.24 8.24
CA LEU A 93 -13.38 0.82 8.27
C LEU A 93 -12.97 0.21 9.62
N GLY A 94 -13.92 -0.49 10.25
CA GLY A 94 -13.75 -1.11 11.56
C GLY A 94 -12.98 -2.43 11.53
N GLN A 95 -12.75 -2.97 12.74
CA GLN A 95 -12.11 -4.25 12.97
C GLN A 95 -12.92 -5.41 12.41
N LEU A 96 -12.25 -6.45 11.91
CA LEU A 96 -12.83 -7.70 11.42
C LEU A 96 -14.00 -7.53 10.42
N LEU A 97 -14.12 -6.34 9.82
CA LEU A 97 -15.26 -6.00 8.96
C LEU A 97 -15.38 -7.01 7.79
N PHE A 98 -14.27 -7.29 7.10
CA PHE A 98 -14.20 -8.22 5.99
C PHE A 98 -13.34 -9.47 6.30
N ASN A 99 -13.16 -9.76 7.59
CA ASN A 99 -12.38 -10.91 8.03
C ASN A 99 -12.87 -12.21 7.39
N LYS A 100 -11.93 -12.99 6.83
CA LYS A 100 -12.20 -14.28 6.18
C LYS A 100 -13.17 -14.21 4.99
N CYS A 101 -13.22 -13.11 4.25
CA CYS A 101 -13.85 -13.08 2.94
C CYS A 101 -12.90 -13.78 1.92
N THR A 102 -12.77 -15.10 2.06
CA THR A 102 -11.74 -15.90 1.40
C THR A 102 -11.86 -16.00 -0.11
N VAL A 103 -13.03 -15.71 -0.67
CA VAL A 103 -13.27 -15.72 -2.12
C VAL A 103 -13.33 -14.32 -2.74
N ALA A 104 -13.15 -13.26 -1.92
CA ALA A 104 -13.11 -11.89 -2.40
C ALA A 104 -11.79 -11.63 -3.15
N GLU A 105 -11.89 -11.37 -4.44
CA GLU A 105 -10.73 -11.16 -5.32
C GLU A 105 -10.34 -9.69 -5.45
N SER A 106 -11.27 -8.78 -5.18
CA SER A 106 -11.07 -7.33 -5.35
C SER A 106 -11.79 -6.51 -4.29
N VAL A 107 -11.23 -5.34 -4.00
CA VAL A 107 -11.84 -4.30 -3.17
C VAL A 107 -11.69 -2.93 -3.83
N SER A 108 -12.78 -2.16 -3.83
CA SER A 108 -12.78 -0.74 -4.19
C SER A 108 -12.99 0.10 -2.93
N LEU A 109 -12.06 1.02 -2.69
CA LEU A 109 -12.04 1.88 -1.49
C LEU A 109 -12.30 3.34 -1.90
N PRO A 110 -13.13 4.10 -1.13
CA PRO A 110 -13.50 5.46 -1.48
C PRO A 110 -12.39 6.47 -1.19
N SER A 111 -12.39 7.58 -1.91
CA SER A 111 -11.47 8.70 -1.68
C SER A 111 -11.63 9.35 -0.30
N THR A 112 -12.80 9.22 0.31
CA THR A 112 -13.14 9.73 1.64
C THR A 112 -12.56 8.92 2.81
N LEU A 113 -11.99 7.73 2.53
CA LEU A 113 -11.45 6.85 3.56
C LEU A 113 -10.11 7.40 4.10
N THR A 114 -10.04 7.61 5.41
CA THR A 114 -8.83 8.11 6.09
C THR A 114 -8.19 7.07 7.00
N LYS A 115 -8.94 6.05 7.45
CA LYS A 115 -8.45 5.03 8.40
C LYS A 115 -8.98 3.64 8.11
N MET A 116 -8.15 2.63 8.31
CA MET A 116 -8.53 1.22 8.37
C MET A 116 -8.08 0.64 9.71
N SER A 117 -9.04 0.26 10.55
CA SER A 117 -8.83 -0.38 11.86
C SER A 117 -7.72 0.27 12.70
N ASP A 118 -8.09 1.10 13.65
CA ASP A 118 -7.17 1.86 14.53
C ASP A 118 -6.87 1.11 15.84
N THR A 119 -6.77 -0.22 15.85
CA THR A 119 -6.63 -0.90 17.12
C THR A 119 -5.30 -1.60 17.28
N LYS A 120 -4.72 -1.44 18.47
CA LYS A 120 -3.60 -2.24 18.97
C LYS A 120 -4.05 -3.62 19.50
N VAL A 121 -5.33 -4.00 19.28
CA VAL A 121 -5.84 -5.30 19.74
C VAL A 121 -5.40 -6.38 18.76
N ILE A 122 -4.75 -7.37 19.30
CA ILE A 122 -4.17 -8.49 18.55
C ILE A 122 -5.23 -9.20 17.69
N LYS A 123 -4.92 -9.41 16.39
CA LYS A 123 -5.67 -10.22 15.42
C LYS A 123 -7.02 -9.66 14.92
N TYR A 124 -7.27 -8.36 15.04
CA TYR A 124 -8.55 -7.76 14.62
C TYR A 124 -8.46 -6.88 13.35
N GLY A 125 -7.70 -7.31 12.34
CA GLY A 125 -7.55 -6.60 11.07
C GLY A 125 -8.80 -6.58 10.19
N THR A 126 -9.00 -5.49 9.44
CA THR A 126 -10.18 -5.26 8.59
C THR A 126 -10.36 -6.32 7.50
N PHE A 127 -9.29 -6.67 6.78
CA PHE A 127 -9.25 -7.64 5.66
C PHE A 127 -8.45 -8.91 6.00
N ARG A 128 -8.31 -9.21 7.28
CA ARG A 128 -7.58 -10.38 7.75
C ARG A 128 -8.08 -11.66 7.07
N GLU A 129 -7.16 -12.49 6.57
CA GLU A 129 -7.46 -13.77 5.93
C GLU A 129 -8.37 -13.67 4.67
N CYS A 130 -8.31 -12.55 3.92
CA CYS A 130 -8.90 -12.44 2.59
C CYS A 130 -7.98 -13.13 1.57
N THR A 131 -7.95 -14.45 1.58
CA THR A 131 -6.94 -15.27 0.90
C THR A 131 -6.98 -15.23 -0.62
N SER A 132 -8.04 -14.74 -1.25
CA SER A 132 -8.16 -14.56 -2.71
C SER A 132 -7.96 -13.12 -3.18
N LEU A 133 -7.77 -12.15 -2.26
CA LEU A 133 -7.61 -10.74 -2.61
C LEU A 133 -6.29 -10.55 -3.38
N LYS A 134 -6.37 -10.09 -4.64
CA LYS A 134 -5.23 -10.03 -5.57
C LYS A 134 -4.46 -8.72 -5.49
N SER A 135 -5.16 -7.62 -5.31
CA SER A 135 -4.56 -6.29 -5.27
C SER A 135 -5.35 -5.32 -4.42
N VAL A 136 -4.67 -4.31 -3.89
CA VAL A 136 -5.31 -3.18 -3.22
C VAL A 136 -4.58 -1.88 -3.56
N THR A 137 -5.38 -0.85 -3.91
CA THR A 137 -4.90 0.53 -4.07
C THR A 137 -5.43 1.33 -2.90
N MET A 138 -4.52 1.95 -2.14
CA MET A 138 -4.91 2.80 -1.01
C MET A 138 -5.44 4.13 -1.53
N PRO A 139 -6.61 4.58 -1.03
CA PRO A 139 -7.20 5.83 -1.48
C PRO A 139 -6.35 7.04 -1.05
N ALA A 140 -6.42 8.12 -1.84
CA ALA A 140 -5.51 9.28 -1.73
C ALA A 140 -5.50 9.97 -0.35
N ASN A 141 -6.54 9.79 0.48
CA ASN A 141 -6.63 10.42 1.80
C ASN A 141 -6.40 9.45 2.95
N LEU A 142 -6.00 8.20 2.69
CA LEU A 142 -5.71 7.25 3.75
C LEU A 142 -4.42 7.64 4.47
N GLU A 143 -4.51 7.87 5.77
CA GLU A 143 -3.39 8.28 6.62
C GLU A 143 -2.75 7.10 7.37
N MET A 144 -3.53 6.03 7.62
CA MET A 144 -3.08 4.90 8.42
C MET A 144 -3.69 3.56 7.94
N ILE A 145 -2.84 2.54 7.85
CA ILE A 145 -3.24 1.13 7.74
C ILE A 145 -3.05 0.52 9.13
N GLY A 146 -4.14 0.03 9.74
CA GLY A 146 -4.10 -0.53 11.08
C GLY A 146 -3.40 -1.87 11.18
N SER A 147 -3.16 -2.30 12.43
CA SER A 147 -2.54 -3.60 12.72
C SER A 147 -3.38 -4.76 12.21
N TYR A 148 -2.70 -5.82 11.72
CA TYR A 148 -3.32 -7.04 11.18
C TYR A 148 -4.25 -6.82 9.96
N CYS A 149 -4.26 -5.63 9.35
CA CYS A 149 -5.28 -5.22 8.37
C CYS A 149 -5.40 -6.19 7.20
N PHE A 150 -4.30 -6.68 6.66
CA PHE A 150 -4.21 -7.66 5.56
C PHE A 150 -3.44 -8.94 5.98
N LEU A 151 -3.47 -9.27 7.28
CA LEU A 151 -2.83 -10.50 7.77
C LEU A 151 -3.34 -11.70 6.97
N ASP A 152 -2.40 -12.55 6.49
CA ASP A 152 -2.69 -13.77 5.72
C ASP A 152 -3.53 -13.56 4.43
N CYS A 153 -3.42 -12.40 3.78
CA CYS A 153 -3.93 -12.19 2.42
C CYS A 153 -2.99 -12.86 1.40
N THR A 154 -3.01 -14.18 1.34
CA THR A 154 -1.99 -15.00 0.66
C THR A 154 -1.92 -14.83 -0.85
N ALA A 155 -3.01 -14.38 -1.51
CA ALA A 155 -3.03 -14.09 -2.95
C ALA A 155 -2.68 -12.63 -3.30
N LEU A 156 -2.39 -11.77 -2.29
CA LEU A 156 -2.16 -10.35 -2.50
C LEU A 156 -0.81 -10.11 -3.17
N THR A 157 -0.83 -9.86 -4.48
CA THR A 157 0.37 -9.66 -5.30
C THR A 157 0.84 -8.22 -5.36
N THR A 158 -0.10 -7.26 -5.24
CA THR A 158 0.15 -5.84 -5.47
C THR A 158 -0.52 -4.98 -4.42
N VAL A 159 0.26 -4.11 -3.78
CA VAL A 159 -0.19 -3.07 -2.85
C VAL A 159 0.33 -1.74 -3.35
N ILE A 160 -0.57 -0.81 -3.66
CA ILE A 160 -0.23 0.56 -4.04
C ILE A 160 -0.56 1.47 -2.87
N LEU A 161 0.47 2.08 -2.28
CA LEU A 161 0.35 3.02 -1.18
C LEU A 161 0.18 4.44 -1.73
N ASN A 162 -0.53 5.29 -0.98
CA ASN A 162 -0.74 6.70 -1.32
C ASN A 162 0.26 7.63 -0.61
N ASP A 163 0.41 8.85 -1.12
CA ASP A 163 1.40 9.83 -0.65
C ASP A 163 1.01 10.58 0.65
N LYS A 164 -0.11 10.24 1.28
CA LYS A 164 -0.52 10.74 2.61
C LYS A 164 -0.39 9.72 3.72
N LEU A 165 -0.03 8.49 3.39
CA LEU A 165 0.10 7.42 4.36
C LEU A 165 1.28 7.71 5.30
N THR A 166 1.00 7.81 6.60
CA THR A 166 2.00 8.12 7.64
C THR A 166 2.44 6.91 8.44
N SER A 167 1.59 5.87 8.54
CA SER A 167 1.90 4.69 9.34
C SER A 167 1.26 3.40 8.80
N ILE A 168 1.97 2.30 8.99
CA ILE A 168 1.50 0.92 8.80
C ILE A 168 1.63 0.21 10.14
N GLY A 169 0.56 -0.44 10.61
CA GLY A 169 0.51 -1.09 11.92
C GLY A 169 1.22 -2.44 11.98
N ASP A 170 1.27 -3.01 13.19
CA ASP A 170 1.88 -4.32 13.45
C ASP A 170 1.18 -5.42 12.64
N TYR A 171 1.96 -6.34 12.07
CA TYR A 171 1.46 -7.49 11.30
C TYR A 171 0.52 -7.12 10.14
N ALA A 172 0.53 -5.87 9.66
CA ALA A 172 -0.46 -5.39 8.70
C ALA A 172 -0.51 -6.20 7.40
N PHE A 173 0.61 -6.68 6.89
CA PHE A 173 0.75 -7.52 5.70
C PHE A 173 1.50 -8.84 6.00
N ASN A 174 1.54 -9.25 7.27
CA ASN A 174 2.18 -10.51 7.66
C ASN A 174 1.50 -11.68 6.91
N GLY A 175 2.30 -12.60 6.36
CA GLY A 175 1.78 -13.74 5.61
C GLY A 175 1.18 -13.43 4.23
N CYS A 176 1.38 -12.22 3.68
CA CYS A 176 1.04 -11.91 2.29
C CYS A 176 2.04 -12.57 1.33
N THR A 177 1.96 -13.90 1.21
CA THR A 177 2.99 -14.72 0.58
C THR A 177 3.21 -14.44 -0.90
N ALA A 178 2.20 -13.94 -1.62
CA ALA A 178 2.30 -13.61 -3.04
C ALA A 178 2.78 -12.18 -3.34
N LEU A 179 2.99 -11.33 -2.32
CA LEU A 179 3.40 -9.94 -2.52
C LEU A 179 4.80 -9.87 -3.13
N LYS A 180 4.97 -9.18 -4.27
CA LYS A 180 6.21 -9.16 -5.05
C LYS A 180 7.18 -8.05 -4.67
N SER A 181 6.66 -6.87 -4.40
CA SER A 181 7.44 -5.69 -4.05
C SER A 181 6.61 -4.72 -3.22
N ILE A 182 7.30 -3.87 -2.44
CA ILE A 182 6.68 -2.77 -1.74
C ILE A 182 7.53 -1.50 -1.90
N LYS A 183 6.86 -0.37 -2.20
CA LYS A 183 7.45 0.95 -2.24
C LYS A 183 6.74 1.82 -1.21
N PHE A 184 7.49 2.31 -0.23
CA PHE A 184 6.98 3.21 0.80
C PHE A 184 7.00 4.65 0.30
N PRO A 185 5.92 5.43 0.51
CA PRO A 185 5.88 6.85 0.17
C PRO A 185 6.76 7.68 1.12
N ASP A 186 7.12 8.88 0.69
CA ASP A 186 7.93 9.80 1.49
C ASP A 186 7.21 10.30 2.75
N SER A 187 5.89 10.22 2.80
CA SER A 187 5.06 10.57 3.96
C SER A 187 5.11 9.52 5.07
N LEU A 188 5.49 8.26 4.75
CA LEU A 188 5.49 7.17 5.72
C LEU A 188 6.65 7.35 6.71
N THR A 189 6.32 7.43 7.99
CA THR A 189 7.30 7.62 9.07
C THR A 189 7.57 6.36 9.88
N SER A 190 6.66 5.38 9.85
CA SER A 190 6.81 4.15 10.62
C SER A 190 6.09 2.95 10.00
N ILE A 191 6.70 1.79 10.17
CA ILE A 191 6.08 0.48 9.95
C ILE A 191 6.13 -0.31 11.24
N GLY A 192 5.05 -1.00 11.55
CA GLY A 192 4.89 -1.76 12.80
C GLY A 192 5.68 -3.06 12.81
N LEU A 193 5.67 -3.70 13.98
CA LEU A 193 6.29 -4.98 14.25
C LEU A 193 5.81 -6.04 13.25
N SER A 194 6.75 -6.81 12.65
CA SER A 194 6.44 -7.94 11.77
C SER A 194 5.47 -7.61 10.62
N SER A 195 5.44 -6.37 10.16
CA SER A 195 4.41 -5.88 9.23
C SER A 195 4.41 -6.58 7.86
N PHE A 196 5.54 -7.11 7.41
CA PHE A 196 5.72 -7.90 6.17
C PHE A 196 6.42 -9.25 6.43
N GLU A 197 6.37 -9.74 7.68
CA GLU A 197 6.97 -11.02 8.02
C GLU A 197 6.29 -12.16 7.24
N GLY A 198 7.10 -13.09 6.72
CA GLY A 198 6.59 -14.24 5.97
C GLY A 198 6.05 -13.92 4.56
N CYS A 199 6.33 -12.74 4.01
CA CYS A 199 6.03 -12.41 2.61
C CYS A 199 7.04 -13.13 1.69
N THR A 200 6.80 -14.42 1.40
CA THR A 200 7.79 -15.31 0.78
C THR A 200 8.09 -15.01 -0.69
N ASP A 201 7.28 -14.23 -1.38
CA ASP A 201 7.53 -13.77 -2.76
C ASP A 201 8.05 -12.32 -2.82
N LEU A 202 8.17 -11.63 -1.66
CA LEU A 202 8.59 -10.24 -1.60
C LEU A 202 10.10 -10.13 -1.82
N THR A 203 10.50 -9.71 -3.02
CA THR A 203 11.91 -9.63 -3.42
C THR A 203 12.51 -8.24 -3.30
N THR A 204 11.69 -7.19 -3.41
CA THR A 204 12.17 -5.80 -3.47
C THR A 204 11.44 -4.90 -2.49
N VAL A 205 12.23 -4.18 -1.69
CA VAL A 205 11.74 -3.15 -0.76
C VAL A 205 12.37 -1.81 -1.12
N THR A 206 11.54 -0.77 -1.23
CA THR A 206 11.99 0.61 -1.49
C THR A 206 11.51 1.53 -0.39
N TYR A 207 12.43 2.19 0.29
CA TYR A 207 12.15 3.13 1.39
C TYR A 207 11.95 4.55 0.86
N GLY A 208 10.89 5.22 1.36
CA GLY A 208 10.67 6.66 1.18
C GLY A 208 11.45 7.49 2.21
N MET A 209 11.47 8.81 2.01
CA MET A 209 12.27 9.75 2.79
C MET A 209 11.75 10.02 4.22
N GLY A 210 10.53 9.60 4.54
CA GLY A 210 9.96 9.80 5.89
C GLY A 210 10.50 8.84 6.95
N MET A 211 11.11 7.73 6.54
CA MET A 211 11.61 6.70 7.45
C MET A 211 13.08 6.90 7.79
N THR A 212 13.42 6.68 9.07
CA THR A 212 14.80 6.73 9.58
C THR A 212 15.33 5.36 9.96
N GLU A 213 14.47 4.35 10.06
CA GLU A 213 14.81 2.98 10.42
C GLU A 213 13.99 1.96 9.60
N THR A 214 14.45 0.71 9.57
CA THR A 214 13.88 -0.31 8.69
C THR A 214 12.68 -1.07 9.25
N GLY A 215 12.30 -0.83 10.51
CA GLY A 215 11.20 -1.51 11.22
C GLY A 215 11.58 -2.85 11.86
N ASN A 216 11.14 -3.04 13.12
CA ASN A 216 11.42 -4.26 13.90
C ASN A 216 10.75 -5.49 13.29
N LEU A 217 11.51 -6.56 13.04
CA LEU A 217 11.06 -7.83 12.44
C LEU A 217 10.30 -7.64 11.12
N ALA A 218 10.33 -6.43 10.52
CA ALA A 218 9.39 -6.04 9.47
C ALA A 218 9.37 -7.00 8.29
N PHE A 219 10.52 -7.54 7.87
CA PHE A 219 10.66 -8.45 6.73
C PHE A 219 11.23 -9.82 7.13
N ARG A 220 11.06 -10.19 8.40
CA ARG A 220 11.54 -11.48 8.90
C ARG A 220 10.97 -12.62 8.05
N ASN A 221 11.87 -13.53 7.58
CA ASN A 221 11.50 -14.66 6.73
C ASN A 221 10.77 -14.28 5.41
N ALA A 222 10.94 -13.05 4.95
CA ALA A 222 10.56 -12.67 3.59
C ALA A 222 11.71 -13.00 2.62
N SER A 223 11.40 -13.11 1.32
CA SER A 223 12.43 -13.42 0.29
C SER A 223 13.17 -12.18 -0.21
N VAL A 224 13.29 -11.13 0.61
CA VAL A 224 13.92 -9.88 0.17
C VAL A 224 15.35 -10.14 -0.27
N SER A 225 15.64 -9.74 -1.50
CA SER A 225 16.97 -9.84 -2.11
C SER A 225 17.49 -8.49 -2.59
N LYS A 226 16.63 -7.46 -2.64
CA LYS A 226 16.99 -6.10 -3.04
C LYS A 226 16.34 -5.08 -2.11
N ILE A 227 17.16 -4.17 -1.57
CA ILE A 227 16.71 -3.00 -0.80
C ILE A 227 17.16 -1.75 -1.54
N ASN A 228 16.24 -0.80 -1.73
CA ASN A 228 16.54 0.56 -2.13
C ASN A 228 16.38 1.44 -0.88
N PHE A 229 17.49 1.73 -0.22
CA PHE A 229 17.50 2.62 0.95
C PHE A 229 17.27 4.06 0.54
N SER A 230 16.46 4.80 1.32
CA SER A 230 16.45 6.27 1.23
C SER A 230 17.67 6.85 1.98
N SER A 231 18.01 8.09 1.66
CA SER A 231 19.12 8.78 2.36
C SER A 231 18.79 9.15 3.81
N THR A 232 17.59 8.93 4.27
CA THR A 232 17.14 9.17 5.67
C THR A 232 17.29 7.97 6.57
N ILE A 233 17.48 6.77 6.02
CA ILE A 233 17.67 5.56 6.82
C ILE A 233 19.02 5.62 7.50
N THR A 234 19.02 5.66 8.82
CA THR A 234 20.22 5.71 9.67
C THR A 234 20.41 4.45 10.49
N GLU A 235 19.35 3.64 10.68
CA GLU A 235 19.42 2.40 11.45
C GLU A 235 18.74 1.23 10.74
N ILE A 236 19.40 0.08 10.80
CA ILE A 236 18.79 -1.21 10.49
C ILE A 236 18.20 -1.75 11.78
N SER A 237 16.89 -1.85 11.86
CA SER A 237 16.16 -2.26 13.07
C SER A 237 16.42 -3.73 13.43
N PRO A 238 16.22 -4.13 14.71
CA PRO A 238 16.40 -5.51 15.13
C PRO A 238 15.57 -6.48 14.29
N TRP A 239 16.22 -7.58 13.85
CA TRP A 239 15.60 -8.68 13.11
C TRP A 239 14.90 -8.29 11.80
N SER A 240 15.05 -7.05 11.32
CA SER A 240 14.25 -6.52 10.22
C SER A 240 14.32 -7.37 8.95
N PHE A 241 15.47 -7.92 8.61
CA PHE A 241 15.71 -8.76 7.43
C PHE A 241 16.22 -10.17 7.79
N TYR A 242 15.87 -10.66 8.97
CA TYR A 242 16.23 -12.01 9.39
C TYR A 242 15.69 -13.06 8.41
N GLY A 243 16.56 -13.95 7.94
CA GLY A 243 16.16 -15.03 7.03
C GLY A 243 15.84 -14.59 5.60
N CYS A 244 16.28 -13.38 5.18
CA CYS A 244 16.12 -12.88 3.83
C CYS A 244 17.14 -13.45 2.83
N ASN A 245 16.91 -13.28 1.53
CA ASN A 245 17.60 -13.98 0.45
C ASN A 245 18.68 -13.12 -0.27
N PHE A 246 19.38 -12.27 0.48
CA PHE A 246 20.46 -11.47 -0.10
C PHE A 246 21.63 -12.36 -0.56
N VAL A 247 22.15 -12.10 -1.75
CA VAL A 247 23.44 -12.63 -2.22
C VAL A 247 24.53 -11.59 -2.01
N LYS A 248 24.22 -10.33 -2.34
CA LYS A 248 25.06 -9.16 -2.07
C LYS A 248 24.22 -8.10 -1.38
N LEU A 249 24.83 -7.36 -0.48
CA LEU A 249 24.17 -6.34 0.32
C LEU A 249 25.04 -5.07 0.38
N GLU A 250 24.47 -3.95 0.01
CA GLU A 250 25.08 -2.63 0.14
C GLU A 250 24.43 -1.86 1.29
N ILE A 251 25.22 -1.51 2.30
CA ILE A 251 24.81 -0.68 3.43
C ILE A 251 25.31 0.73 3.21
N PRO A 252 24.41 1.72 2.97
CA PRO A 252 24.81 3.09 2.60
C PRO A 252 25.51 3.81 3.75
N GLU A 253 26.23 4.88 3.40
CA GLU A 253 26.97 5.72 4.34
C GLU A 253 26.09 6.36 5.42
N THR A 254 24.81 6.57 5.12
CA THR A 254 23.84 7.13 6.08
C THR A 254 23.54 6.19 7.26
N VAL A 255 23.73 4.89 7.09
CA VAL A 255 23.46 3.90 8.15
C VAL A 255 24.59 3.93 9.19
N THR A 256 24.23 4.37 10.38
CA THR A 256 25.14 4.48 11.53
C THR A 256 25.11 3.26 12.42
N LYS A 257 24.04 2.43 12.34
CA LYS A 257 23.87 1.27 13.22
C LYS A 257 23.13 0.13 12.53
N ILE A 258 23.65 -1.07 12.66
CA ILE A 258 22.97 -2.33 12.35
C ILE A 258 22.68 -3.03 13.67
N ASN A 259 21.41 -3.10 14.03
CA ASN A 259 20.96 -3.67 15.29
C ASN A 259 21.03 -5.21 15.28
N ILE A 260 20.81 -5.79 16.47
CA ILE A 260 20.87 -7.24 16.70
C ILE A 260 20.09 -8.01 15.65
N ARG A 261 20.75 -9.01 15.05
CA ARG A 261 20.15 -9.91 14.06
C ARG A 261 19.48 -9.22 12.87
N GLY A 262 19.85 -7.98 12.54
CA GLY A 262 19.26 -7.21 11.43
C GLY A 262 19.22 -7.98 10.12
N PHE A 263 20.28 -8.73 9.80
CA PHE A 263 20.44 -9.60 8.63
C PHE A 263 20.85 -11.03 9.00
N ALA A 264 20.54 -11.48 10.22
CA ALA A 264 20.91 -12.82 10.64
C ALA A 264 20.15 -13.87 9.81
N ASN A 265 20.73 -15.06 9.71
CA ASN A 265 20.18 -16.18 8.95
C ASN A 265 19.94 -15.91 7.45
N CYS A 266 20.62 -14.90 6.90
CA CYS A 266 20.67 -14.67 5.45
C CYS A 266 21.67 -15.65 4.82
N THR A 267 21.26 -16.92 4.70
CA THR A 267 22.18 -18.03 4.35
C THR A 267 22.75 -17.96 2.93
N ALA A 268 22.12 -17.18 2.05
CA ALA A 268 22.61 -16.93 0.68
C ALA A 268 23.64 -15.78 0.59
N LEU A 269 23.85 -15.01 1.68
CA LEU A 269 24.66 -13.80 1.68
C LEU A 269 26.14 -14.15 1.52
N GLN A 270 26.75 -13.68 0.43
CA GLN A 270 28.14 -13.89 0.07
C GLN A 270 29.01 -12.65 0.31
N GLU A 271 28.41 -11.46 0.16
CA GLU A 271 29.11 -10.20 0.23
C GLU A 271 28.27 -9.13 0.90
N VAL A 272 28.85 -8.38 1.82
CA VAL A 272 28.26 -7.16 2.37
C VAL A 272 29.28 -6.01 2.26
N THR A 273 28.85 -4.88 1.68
CA THR A 273 29.63 -3.64 1.65
C THR A 273 29.05 -2.66 2.64
N VAL A 274 29.88 -2.11 3.54
CA VAL A 274 29.48 -1.11 4.52
C VAL A 274 30.24 0.18 4.23
N HIS A 275 29.51 1.17 3.75
CA HIS A 275 30.12 2.45 3.32
C HIS A 275 30.38 3.39 4.49
N ASN A 276 29.66 3.30 5.61
CA ASN A 276 29.92 4.11 6.79
C ASN A 276 31.08 3.51 7.60
N PRO A 277 32.24 4.20 7.70
CA PRO A 277 33.39 3.66 8.44
C PRO A 277 33.14 3.49 9.94
N ASN A 278 32.15 4.20 10.49
CA ASN A 278 31.81 4.21 11.91
C ASN A 278 30.50 3.46 12.22
N CYS A 279 29.98 2.65 11.28
CA CYS A 279 28.74 1.91 11.45
C CYS A 279 28.85 0.93 12.63
N VAL A 280 27.99 1.05 13.62
CA VAL A 280 27.95 0.17 14.80
C VAL A 280 27.26 -1.15 14.45
N PHE A 281 27.92 -2.27 14.77
CA PHE A 281 27.34 -3.62 14.70
C PHE A 281 26.95 -4.05 16.10
N ASP A 282 25.63 -4.07 16.39
CA ASP A 282 25.13 -4.39 17.73
C ASP A 282 25.10 -5.90 18.01
N GLY A 283 25.18 -6.27 19.29
CA GLY A 283 25.09 -7.67 19.73
C GLY A 283 26.32 -8.54 19.48
N ILE A 284 27.45 -7.96 19.07
CA ILE A 284 28.71 -8.72 18.90
C ILE A 284 29.12 -9.32 20.24
N GLY A 285 29.44 -10.62 20.23
CA GLY A 285 29.86 -11.36 21.44
C GLY A 285 28.72 -11.68 22.41
N GLN A 286 27.50 -11.28 22.12
CA GLN A 286 26.32 -11.62 22.90
C GLN A 286 25.63 -12.87 22.33
N ALA A 287 25.03 -13.66 23.20
CA ALA A 287 24.22 -14.83 22.84
C ALA A 287 22.93 -14.87 23.68
N ASP A 288 21.95 -15.57 23.19
CA ASP A 288 20.74 -15.99 23.91
C ASP A 288 20.43 -17.46 23.59
N ALA A 289 19.28 -17.96 24.02
CA ALA A 289 18.88 -19.35 23.77
C ALA A 289 18.78 -19.71 22.26
N SER A 290 18.71 -18.72 21.38
CA SER A 290 18.66 -18.90 19.93
C SER A 290 20.04 -18.72 19.25
N GLY A 291 21.12 -18.56 19.99
CA GLY A 291 22.49 -18.37 19.48
C GLY A 291 22.98 -16.92 19.52
N GLY A 292 23.97 -16.58 18.68
CA GLY A 292 24.56 -15.22 18.64
C GLY A 292 23.59 -14.14 18.25
N LYS A 293 23.75 -12.94 18.79
CA LYS A 293 22.90 -11.75 18.54
C LYS A 293 23.45 -10.82 17.49
N ASP A 294 24.66 -11.09 16.96
CA ASP A 294 25.25 -10.18 15.98
C ASP A 294 24.42 -10.06 14.69
N PRO A 295 24.57 -8.94 13.95
CA PRO A 295 23.72 -8.61 12.83
C PRO A 295 23.67 -9.65 11.71
N PHE A 296 24.77 -10.37 11.45
CA PHE A 296 24.91 -11.35 10.39
C PHE A 296 25.05 -12.79 10.91
N ASN A 297 24.61 -13.06 12.14
CA ASN A 297 24.64 -14.40 12.73
C ASN A 297 23.94 -15.42 11.82
N GLY A 298 24.56 -16.59 11.62
CA GLY A 298 24.01 -17.63 10.72
C GLY A 298 24.25 -17.39 9.23
N SER A 299 25.01 -16.35 8.84
CA SER A 299 25.55 -16.21 7.50
C SER A 299 26.67 -17.22 7.25
N GLN A 300 26.99 -17.43 5.96
CA GLN A 300 28.06 -18.37 5.58
C GLN A 300 29.42 -17.91 6.12
N GLN A 301 30.28 -18.87 6.52
CA GLN A 301 31.66 -18.58 6.97
C GLN A 301 32.50 -17.94 5.86
N SER A 302 32.13 -18.14 4.59
CA SER A 302 32.74 -17.53 3.41
C SER A 302 32.31 -16.07 3.14
N LEU A 303 31.51 -15.46 4.03
CA LEU A 303 31.04 -14.08 3.88
C LEU A 303 32.24 -13.14 3.70
N VAL A 304 32.20 -12.34 2.65
CA VAL A 304 33.14 -11.26 2.40
C VAL A 304 32.55 -9.96 2.91
N VAL A 305 33.25 -9.30 3.83
CA VAL A 305 32.88 -7.96 4.33
C VAL A 305 33.77 -6.95 3.66
N LYS A 306 33.15 -5.96 3.01
CA LYS A 306 33.82 -4.83 2.38
C LYS A 306 33.57 -3.56 3.18
N GLY A 307 34.53 -2.65 3.23
CA GLY A 307 34.42 -1.40 3.97
C GLY A 307 35.73 -0.60 3.91
N HIS A 308 35.74 0.55 4.55
CA HIS A 308 36.94 1.36 4.67
C HIS A 308 38.00 0.70 5.56
N SER A 309 39.27 0.92 5.24
CA SER A 309 40.38 0.51 6.09
C SER A 309 40.24 1.18 7.48
N ASN A 310 40.59 0.44 8.53
CA ASN A 310 40.44 0.86 9.92
C ASN A 310 38.99 1.15 10.39
N SER A 311 37.99 0.72 9.59
CA SER A 311 36.58 0.87 9.93
C SER A 311 36.10 -0.17 10.96
N THR A 312 34.91 0.09 11.51
CA THR A 312 34.18 -0.87 12.35
C THR A 312 33.84 -2.16 11.58
N ALA A 313 33.61 -2.08 10.26
CA ALA A 313 33.40 -3.24 9.39
C ALA A 313 34.64 -4.13 9.31
N GLN A 314 35.86 -3.55 9.23
CA GLN A 314 37.10 -4.32 9.30
C GLN A 314 37.27 -5.01 10.66
N ALA A 315 36.99 -4.27 11.75
CA ALA A 315 37.07 -4.85 13.11
C ALA A 315 36.06 -5.98 13.29
N TYR A 316 34.84 -5.81 12.77
CA TYR A 316 33.78 -6.85 12.78
C TYR A 316 34.23 -8.10 12.00
N ALA A 317 34.70 -7.94 10.77
CA ALA A 317 35.18 -9.05 9.95
C ALA A 317 36.28 -9.82 10.65
N LYS A 318 37.26 -9.13 11.26
CA LYS A 318 38.33 -9.73 12.04
C LYS A 318 37.80 -10.52 13.24
N ALA A 319 36.88 -9.96 14.00
CA ALA A 319 36.28 -10.58 15.18
C ALA A 319 35.51 -11.88 14.84
N LYS A 320 34.93 -11.96 13.62
CA LYS A 320 34.14 -13.10 13.13
C LYS A 320 34.91 -14.08 12.25
N GLY A 321 36.17 -13.78 11.92
CA GLY A 321 36.95 -14.56 10.97
C GLY A 321 36.49 -14.52 9.54
N TYR A 322 35.74 -13.47 9.16
CA TYR A 322 35.32 -13.21 7.77
C TYR A 322 36.46 -12.60 6.98
N LYS A 323 36.46 -12.84 5.65
CA LYS A 323 37.36 -12.15 4.75
C LYS A 323 36.99 -10.67 4.68
N PHE A 324 37.97 -9.78 4.88
CA PHE A 324 37.79 -8.35 4.70
C PHE A 324 38.45 -7.89 3.40
N VAL A 325 37.80 -6.96 2.69
CA VAL A 325 38.31 -6.27 1.50
C VAL A 325 38.09 -4.78 1.70
N SER A 326 39.18 -4.00 1.63
CA SER A 326 39.10 -2.53 1.69
C SER A 326 38.51 -1.98 0.39
N ILE A 327 37.63 -0.98 0.54
CA ILE A 327 37.13 -0.18 -0.59
C ILE A 327 37.94 1.10 -0.84
N ASP A 328 38.92 1.41 0.04
CA ASP A 328 39.72 2.66 -0.06
C ASP A 328 40.72 2.67 -1.26
N ALA A 329 41.06 1.49 -1.75
CA ALA A 329 42.02 1.39 -2.87
C ALA A 329 41.38 1.65 -4.25
N CYS A 330 40.07 1.96 -4.27
CA CYS A 330 39.37 2.20 -5.52
C CYS A 330 39.49 3.68 -5.92
N ASP A 331 40.00 3.93 -7.11
CA ASP A 331 40.09 5.28 -7.71
C ASP A 331 38.74 5.80 -8.20
N HIS A 332 37.71 4.97 -8.17
CA HIS A 332 36.37 5.25 -8.68
C HIS A 332 36.32 5.71 -10.14
N ALA A 333 37.34 5.37 -10.93
CA ALA A 333 37.46 5.79 -12.31
C ALA A 333 36.39 5.18 -13.23
N SER A 334 35.93 3.97 -12.90
CA SER A 334 34.86 3.31 -13.65
C SER A 334 33.59 3.35 -12.83
N THR A 335 32.54 3.99 -13.37
CA THR A 335 31.22 4.11 -12.70
C THR A 335 30.10 3.83 -13.67
N HIS A 336 28.99 3.28 -13.14
CA HIS A 336 27.72 3.18 -13.87
C HIS A 336 26.63 3.93 -13.12
N GLU A 337 25.62 4.34 -13.85
CA GLU A 337 24.46 5.02 -13.30
C GLU A 337 23.42 4.01 -12.81
N VAL A 338 22.89 4.25 -11.61
CA VAL A 338 21.80 3.49 -11.02
C VAL A 338 20.68 4.43 -10.66
N ILE A 339 19.49 4.19 -11.19
CA ILE A 339 18.29 4.92 -10.75
C ILE A 339 17.89 4.33 -9.41
N THR A 340 18.03 5.11 -8.34
CA THR A 340 17.69 4.72 -6.97
C THR A 340 16.25 5.07 -6.59
N LEU A 341 15.70 6.07 -7.29
CA LEU A 341 14.30 6.45 -7.20
C LEU A 341 13.82 6.85 -8.60
N GLU A 342 12.87 6.11 -9.12
CA GLU A 342 12.22 6.46 -10.39
C GLU A 342 11.39 7.74 -10.24
N PRO A 343 11.58 8.74 -11.13
CA PRO A 343 10.74 9.92 -11.10
C PRO A 343 9.29 9.57 -11.48
N THR A 344 8.35 10.14 -10.75
CA THR A 344 6.92 10.06 -11.08
C THR A 344 6.50 11.27 -11.91
N CYS A 345 5.21 11.39 -12.23
CA CYS A 345 4.71 12.58 -12.93
C CYS A 345 4.97 13.88 -12.17
N THR A 346 4.94 13.84 -10.84
CA THR A 346 5.04 15.04 -9.99
C THR A 346 6.25 15.05 -9.06
N GLN A 347 6.85 13.89 -8.81
CA GLN A 347 7.98 13.77 -7.89
C GLN A 347 9.28 13.54 -8.68
N LYS A 348 10.32 14.21 -8.23
CA LYS A 348 11.68 14.00 -8.73
C LYS A 348 12.15 12.59 -8.38
N GLY A 349 12.94 12.00 -9.27
CA GLY A 349 13.69 10.79 -9.01
C GLY A 349 15.10 11.09 -8.52
N THR A 350 15.85 10.03 -8.29
CA THR A 350 17.25 10.11 -7.91
C THR A 350 18.06 9.08 -8.67
N THR A 351 19.16 9.50 -9.22
CA THR A 351 20.19 8.64 -9.80
C THR A 351 21.47 8.73 -8.98
N THR A 352 22.23 7.67 -8.98
CA THR A 352 23.55 7.61 -8.33
C THR A 352 24.57 7.06 -9.31
N GLN A 353 25.78 7.65 -9.30
CA GLN A 353 26.93 7.05 -9.94
C GLN A 353 27.59 6.08 -8.96
N VAL A 354 27.62 4.82 -9.31
CA VAL A 354 28.16 3.74 -8.49
C VAL A 354 29.44 3.21 -9.12
N CYS A 355 30.49 3.11 -8.33
CA CYS A 355 31.77 2.57 -8.83
C CYS A 355 31.62 1.07 -9.17
N ASP A 356 32.01 0.68 -10.38
CA ASP A 356 31.96 -0.71 -10.88
C ASP A 356 32.82 -1.68 -10.07
N ASN A 357 33.93 -1.15 -9.49
CA ASN A 357 34.88 -1.98 -8.79
C ASN A 357 34.54 -2.21 -7.31
N CYS A 358 34.00 -1.21 -6.61
CA CYS A 358 33.78 -1.27 -5.16
C CYS A 358 32.33 -1.02 -4.73
N GLY A 359 31.44 -0.63 -5.64
CA GLY A 359 30.04 -0.31 -5.32
C GLY A 359 29.84 1.05 -4.61
N PHE A 360 30.90 1.85 -4.45
CA PHE A 360 30.80 3.15 -3.79
C PHE A 360 29.96 4.11 -4.62
N VAL A 361 29.06 4.84 -3.94
CA VAL A 361 28.27 5.92 -4.55
C VAL A 361 29.15 7.16 -4.68
N VAL A 362 29.66 7.41 -5.87
CA VAL A 362 30.56 8.54 -6.18
C VAL A 362 29.79 9.85 -6.16
N SER A 363 28.57 9.85 -6.68
CA SER A 363 27.72 11.03 -6.70
C SER A 363 26.25 10.67 -6.74
N LYS A 364 25.42 11.62 -6.32
CA LYS A 364 23.95 11.54 -6.42
C LYS A 364 23.45 12.73 -7.23
N ALA A 365 22.48 12.50 -8.09
CA ALA A 365 21.81 13.55 -8.83
C ALA A 365 20.29 13.37 -8.78
N GLU A 366 19.57 14.48 -8.82
CA GLU A 366 18.12 14.46 -8.95
C GLU A 366 17.72 14.23 -10.41
N LEU A 367 16.80 13.34 -10.64
CA LEU A 367 16.08 13.22 -11.90
C LEU A 367 14.84 14.11 -11.86
N PRO A 368 14.60 14.94 -12.88
CA PRO A 368 13.39 15.75 -12.91
C PRO A 368 12.15 14.86 -12.88
N ALA A 369 11.07 15.36 -12.30
CA ALA A 369 9.76 14.71 -12.42
C ALA A 369 9.42 14.54 -13.91
N LYS A 370 8.82 13.40 -14.26
CA LYS A 370 8.47 13.06 -15.67
C LYS A 370 7.45 14.02 -16.29
N GLY A 371 6.74 14.78 -15.43
CA GLY A 371 5.59 15.55 -15.86
C GLY A 371 4.40 14.67 -16.20
N HIS A 372 3.31 15.29 -16.58
CA HIS A 372 2.15 14.54 -17.06
C HIS A 372 2.19 14.44 -18.58
N THR A 373 2.03 13.22 -19.08
CA THR A 373 1.74 12.98 -20.50
C THR A 373 0.26 12.74 -20.61
N TYR A 374 -0.46 13.77 -21.08
CA TYR A 374 -1.90 13.74 -21.19
C TYR A 374 -2.34 13.16 -22.54
N GLU A 375 -3.32 12.28 -22.48
CA GLU A 375 -4.05 11.77 -23.64
C GLU A 375 -5.50 12.27 -23.55
N THR A 376 -6.03 12.78 -24.65
CA THR A 376 -7.42 13.24 -24.71
C THR A 376 -8.34 12.02 -24.66
N VAL A 377 -9.17 11.95 -23.63
CA VAL A 377 -10.13 10.84 -23.42
C VAL A 377 -11.53 11.21 -23.88
N GLU A 378 -11.84 12.50 -23.90
CA GLU A 378 -13.13 13.02 -24.31
C GLU A 378 -12.99 14.45 -24.85
N THR A 379 -13.83 14.83 -25.80
CA THR A 379 -13.91 16.22 -26.32
C THR A 379 -15.36 16.65 -26.32
N GLU A 380 -15.61 17.89 -25.91
CA GLU A 380 -16.92 18.49 -25.90
C GLU A 380 -16.87 19.84 -26.63
N ASP A 381 -17.76 20.04 -27.60
CA ASP A 381 -17.88 21.29 -28.36
C ASP A 381 -19.09 22.09 -27.89
N ASN A 382 -18.87 23.00 -26.97
CA ASN A 382 -19.87 23.88 -26.41
C ASN A 382 -19.84 25.31 -27.06
N THR A 383 -19.26 25.43 -28.28
CA THR A 383 -19.10 26.71 -28.97
C THR A 383 -20.43 27.48 -29.11
N ALA A 384 -21.52 26.75 -29.33
CA ALA A 384 -22.84 27.37 -29.46
C ALA A 384 -23.51 27.74 -28.12
N VAL A 385 -23.03 27.16 -27.02
CA VAL A 385 -23.57 27.33 -25.66
C VAL A 385 -22.81 28.40 -24.89
N ASP A 386 -21.50 28.23 -24.77
CA ASP A 386 -20.64 29.08 -23.94
C ASP A 386 -19.41 29.62 -24.69
N GLY A 387 -19.24 29.28 -25.97
CA GLY A 387 -18.15 29.76 -26.83
C GLY A 387 -16.85 28.98 -26.68
N HIS A 388 -16.87 27.79 -26.11
CA HIS A 388 -15.67 27.02 -25.84
C HIS A 388 -15.72 25.61 -26.41
N LYS A 389 -14.51 25.05 -26.60
CA LYS A 389 -14.28 23.63 -26.79
C LYS A 389 -13.47 23.11 -25.59
N TYR A 390 -13.88 21.98 -25.09
CA TYR A 390 -13.24 21.32 -23.94
C TYR A 390 -12.59 20.02 -24.40
N GLU A 391 -11.35 19.83 -24.01
CA GLU A 391 -10.66 18.56 -24.16
C GLU A 391 -10.36 18.03 -22.76
N TYR A 392 -11.01 16.95 -22.40
CA TYR A 392 -10.75 16.24 -21.14
C TYR A 392 -9.60 15.27 -21.38
N GLN A 393 -8.56 15.46 -20.63
CA GLN A 393 -7.30 14.76 -20.79
C GLN A 393 -6.97 13.98 -19.52
N LYS A 394 -6.41 12.81 -19.69
CA LYS A 394 -5.97 11.97 -18.58
C LYS A 394 -4.53 11.58 -18.76
N CYS A 395 -3.74 11.68 -17.70
CA CYS A 395 -2.35 11.22 -17.74
C CYS A 395 -2.31 9.70 -17.82
N SER A 396 -1.64 9.17 -18.84
CA SER A 396 -1.50 7.72 -19.08
C SER A 396 -0.74 6.97 -17.97
N VAL A 397 -0.02 7.70 -17.11
CA VAL A 397 0.82 7.11 -16.05
C VAL A 397 0.16 7.18 -14.67
N CYS A 398 -0.40 8.32 -14.28
CA CYS A 398 -0.90 8.54 -12.91
C CYS A 398 -2.41 8.83 -12.83
N ASN A 399 -3.10 8.80 -13.97
CA ASN A 399 -4.52 9.09 -14.10
C ASN A 399 -4.94 10.50 -13.65
N ASN A 400 -3.99 11.43 -13.45
CA ASN A 400 -4.33 12.83 -13.18
C ASN A 400 -5.13 13.41 -14.35
N GLU A 401 -6.19 14.15 -14.05
CA GLU A 401 -7.08 14.72 -15.02
C GLU A 401 -6.73 16.19 -15.28
N ASN A 402 -6.84 16.61 -16.53
CA ASN A 402 -6.65 17.97 -16.99
C ASN A 402 -7.76 18.33 -17.98
N THR A 403 -8.18 19.57 -17.99
CA THR A 403 -9.14 20.07 -18.97
C THR A 403 -8.50 21.24 -19.72
N VAL A 404 -8.36 21.08 -21.03
CA VAL A 404 -7.93 22.15 -21.91
C VAL A 404 -9.16 22.86 -22.45
N ILE A 405 -9.24 24.16 -22.21
CA ILE A 405 -10.36 24.98 -22.63
C ILE A 405 -9.89 25.87 -23.76
N THR A 406 -10.47 25.70 -24.94
CA THR A 406 -10.17 26.53 -26.11
C THR A 406 -11.32 27.52 -26.33
N HIS A 407 -11.03 28.79 -26.19
CA HIS A 407 -11.99 29.85 -26.49
C HIS A 407 -12.15 29.99 -28.01
N VAL A 408 -13.37 29.90 -28.48
CA VAL A 408 -13.73 30.01 -29.90
C VAL A 408 -14.51 31.30 -30.18
N ALA A 409 -15.46 31.63 -29.28
CA ALA A 409 -16.31 32.81 -29.44
C ALA A 409 -16.75 33.37 -28.08
N PHE A 410 -17.13 34.65 -28.04
CA PHE A 410 -17.82 35.23 -26.90
C PHE A 410 -19.35 35.06 -27.08
N VAL A 411 -19.95 34.32 -26.17
CA VAL A 411 -21.40 34.04 -26.15
C VAL A 411 -22.02 34.81 -24.99
N ASP A 412 -23.20 35.43 -25.23
CA ASP A 412 -23.91 36.23 -24.24
C ASP A 412 -24.16 35.42 -22.94
N GLY A 413 -23.87 36.07 -21.80
CA GLY A 413 -23.97 35.46 -20.47
C GLY A 413 -22.67 34.84 -19.96
N TYR A 414 -21.70 34.54 -20.83
CA TYR A 414 -20.42 33.88 -20.49
C TYR A 414 -19.19 34.81 -20.57
N TYR A 415 -19.42 36.15 -20.69
CA TYR A 415 -18.36 37.15 -20.61
C TYR A 415 -18.82 38.40 -19.88
N ASP A 416 -17.87 39.12 -19.29
CA ASP A 416 -18.07 40.48 -18.80
C ASP A 416 -17.75 41.46 -19.90
N TYR A 417 -18.58 42.46 -20.01
CA TYR A 417 -18.45 43.54 -20.99
C TYR A 417 -18.20 44.86 -20.25
N GLU A 418 -17.15 45.54 -20.62
CA GLU A 418 -16.82 46.86 -20.10
C GLU A 418 -16.51 47.80 -21.28
N CYS A 419 -17.09 48.98 -21.27
CA CYS A 419 -16.80 50.01 -22.24
C CYS A 419 -16.43 51.31 -21.53
N THR A 420 -15.21 51.78 -21.79
CA THR A 420 -14.73 53.04 -21.21
C THR A 420 -15.01 54.26 -22.08
N ALA A 421 -15.63 54.09 -23.29
CA ALA A 421 -16.00 55.17 -24.14
C ALA A 421 -17.16 56.03 -23.57
N THR A 422 -17.07 57.31 -23.69
CA THR A 422 -18.16 58.25 -23.32
C THR A 422 -18.64 59.02 -24.52
N CYS A 423 -19.76 59.78 -24.39
CA CYS A 423 -20.31 60.61 -25.48
C CYS A 423 -19.31 61.66 -26.03
N THR A 424 -18.24 61.92 -25.28
CA THR A 424 -17.27 62.96 -25.61
C THR A 424 -15.82 62.45 -25.78
N MET A 425 -15.51 61.21 -25.38
CA MET A 425 -14.16 60.64 -25.46
C MET A 425 -14.18 59.21 -26.05
N PRO A 426 -13.19 58.87 -26.89
CA PRO A 426 -12.98 57.48 -27.29
C PRO A 426 -12.55 56.66 -26.09
N GLY A 427 -12.89 55.37 -26.09
CA GLY A 427 -12.57 54.44 -25.02
C GLY A 427 -12.19 53.07 -25.55
N ILE A 428 -12.18 52.09 -24.68
CA ILE A 428 -11.87 50.70 -24.99
C ILE A 428 -13.07 49.85 -24.58
N GLU A 429 -13.57 49.08 -25.49
CA GLU A 429 -14.49 47.97 -25.23
C GLU A 429 -13.68 46.74 -24.83
N THR A 430 -14.02 46.16 -23.71
CA THR A 430 -13.34 44.96 -23.18
C THR A 430 -14.37 43.86 -22.97
N LYS A 431 -14.13 42.69 -23.52
CA LYS A 431 -14.85 41.46 -23.22
C LYS A 431 -13.94 40.48 -22.50
N THR A 432 -14.33 40.05 -21.32
CA THR A 432 -13.56 39.10 -20.52
C THR A 432 -14.38 37.83 -20.33
N CYS A 433 -13.81 36.69 -20.72
CA CYS A 433 -14.47 35.41 -20.58
C CYS A 433 -14.61 35.03 -19.08
N LYS A 434 -15.82 34.62 -18.68
CA LYS A 434 -16.16 34.18 -17.32
C LYS A 434 -15.88 32.70 -17.08
N VAL A 435 -15.65 31.91 -18.13
CA VAL A 435 -15.38 30.49 -17.98
C VAL A 435 -14.05 30.31 -17.27
N ASN A 436 -14.08 29.64 -16.13
CA ASN A 436 -12.91 29.42 -15.30
C ASN A 436 -11.83 28.62 -16.08
N GLY A 437 -10.60 29.09 -16.08
CA GLY A 437 -9.50 28.51 -16.84
C GLY A 437 -9.34 29.00 -18.27
N CYS A 438 -10.31 29.79 -18.83
CA CYS A 438 -10.21 30.33 -20.17
C CYS A 438 -9.21 31.48 -20.30
N GLY A 439 -9.26 32.47 -19.40
CA GLY A 439 -8.36 33.63 -19.35
C GLY A 439 -8.38 34.55 -20.58
N LYS A 440 -9.29 34.37 -21.53
CA LYS A 440 -9.34 35.14 -22.77
C LYS A 440 -9.96 36.53 -22.53
N VAL A 441 -9.27 37.56 -23.00
CA VAL A 441 -9.70 38.95 -23.00
C VAL A 441 -9.59 39.53 -24.42
N GLU A 442 -10.66 40.09 -24.93
CA GLU A 442 -10.65 40.85 -26.19
C GLU A 442 -10.81 42.34 -25.88
N ARG A 443 -10.01 43.15 -26.52
CA ARG A 443 -10.07 44.63 -26.40
C ARG A 443 -10.21 45.26 -27.78
N LYS A 444 -11.16 46.14 -27.93
CA LYS A 444 -11.38 46.88 -29.18
C LYS A 444 -11.46 48.37 -28.87
N ALA A 445 -10.73 49.17 -29.61
CA ALA A 445 -10.84 50.61 -29.52
C ALA A 445 -12.20 51.06 -30.04
N VAL A 446 -12.89 51.89 -29.27
CA VAL A 446 -14.15 52.52 -29.68
C VAL A 446 -13.82 53.98 -30.04
N VAL A 447 -13.92 54.30 -31.33
CA VAL A 447 -13.73 55.64 -31.88
C VAL A 447 -15.11 56.21 -32.10
N LYS A 448 -15.26 57.52 -31.88
CA LYS A 448 -16.51 58.25 -32.10
C LYS A 448 -16.86 58.32 -33.57
#